data_9b52c29d56313567d480fd37c0a0a7cd
#
_entry.id   9b52c29d56313567d480fd37c0a0a7cd
#
_cell.length_a   1.000
_cell.length_b   1.000
_cell.length_c   1.000
_cell.angle_alpha   90.00
_cell.angle_beta   90.00
_cell.angle_gamma   90.00
#
_symmetry.space_group_name_H-M   'P 1'
#
loop_
_entity.id
_entity.type
_entity.pdbx_description
1 polymer ?
#
loop_
_entity_poly.entity_id
_entity_poly.type
_entity_poly.pdbx_seq_one_letter_code
_entity_poly.pdbx_strand_id
1 'polypeptide(L)'
;TAWNEELAEKKAAYVDIRHFNPDFVNPCRFVQTLSGKMNDDAIYVADVGQNQLWSADNYVMKHGRFLTTGGFGTMGYGLPAAIGASVAANGSKPVIAVMGDGSFQMDLPEMGTMAQWDIPVKMVLFQNHRLGMVHEQS
;
A
#
# COMPACT_ATOMS: atom_id res chain seq x y z
N THR A 1 -20.01 3.04 19.20
CA THR A 1 -21.36 2.80 18.61
C THR A 1 -21.50 1.30 18.36
N ALA A 2 -22.72 0.75 18.42
CA ALA A 2 -23.00 -0.65 18.15
C ALA A 2 -22.36 -1.16 16.82
N TRP A 3 -22.34 -0.33 15.80
CA TRP A 3 -21.67 -0.61 14.52
C TRP A 3 -20.14 -0.84 14.68
N ASN A 4 -19.48 0.01 15.46
CA ASN A 4 -18.04 -0.14 15.70
C ASN A 4 -17.70 -1.38 16.54
N GLU A 5 -18.58 -1.77 17.46
CA GLU A 5 -18.46 -2.98 18.27
C GLU A 5 -18.63 -4.21 17.39
N GLU A 6 -19.65 -4.24 16.53
CA GLU A 6 -19.86 -5.32 15.56
C GLU A 6 -18.68 -5.47 14.58
N LEU A 7 -18.14 -4.36 14.07
CA LEU A 7 -16.96 -4.39 13.22
C LEU A 7 -15.72 -4.93 13.94
N ALA A 8 -15.52 -4.53 15.20
CA ALA A 8 -14.41 -5.03 16.01
C ALA A 8 -14.51 -6.53 16.26
N GLU A 9 -15.71 -7.05 16.57
CA GLU A 9 -15.97 -8.48 16.72
C GLU A 9 -15.70 -9.24 15.43
N LYS A 10 -16.22 -8.77 14.29
CA LYS A 10 -15.98 -9.40 12.98
C LYS A 10 -14.50 -9.41 12.62
N LYS A 11 -13.79 -8.31 12.89
CA LYS A 11 -12.35 -8.21 12.64
C LYS A 11 -11.55 -9.15 13.54
N ALA A 12 -11.94 -9.30 14.80
CA ALA A 12 -11.29 -10.22 15.74
C ALA A 12 -11.53 -11.69 15.37
N ALA A 13 -12.69 -12.00 14.80
CA ALA A 13 -13.06 -13.34 14.34
C ALA A 13 -12.49 -13.70 12.96
N TYR A 14 -11.95 -12.72 12.23
CA TYR A 14 -11.40 -12.95 10.90
C TYR A 14 -10.12 -13.79 10.98
N VAL A 15 -10.14 -14.92 10.30
CA VAL A 15 -8.96 -15.78 10.14
C VAL A 15 -8.47 -15.67 8.70
N ASP A 16 -7.24 -15.22 8.54
CA ASP A 16 -6.59 -15.20 7.21
C ASP A 16 -6.26 -16.64 6.79
N ILE A 17 -7.01 -17.13 5.81
CA ILE A 17 -6.85 -18.50 5.27
C ILE A 17 -5.85 -18.58 4.13
N ARG A 18 -5.23 -17.45 3.73
CA ARG A 18 -4.26 -17.44 2.65
C ARG A 18 -2.99 -18.20 3.04
N HIS A 19 -2.59 -19.12 2.20
CA HIS A 19 -1.35 -19.87 2.36
C HIS A 19 -0.23 -19.21 1.57
N PHE A 20 0.85 -18.85 2.26
CA PHE A 20 2.06 -18.30 1.63
C PHE A 20 3.19 -19.33 1.68
N ASN A 21 3.92 -19.42 0.57
CA ASN A 21 5.12 -20.26 0.54
C ASN A 21 6.14 -19.74 1.58
N PRO A 22 6.62 -20.60 2.51
CA PRO A 22 7.54 -20.20 3.57
C PRO A 22 8.91 -19.74 3.07
N ASP A 23 9.27 -20.07 1.85
CA ASP A 23 10.56 -19.66 1.24
C ASP A 23 10.55 -18.20 0.78
N PHE A 24 9.39 -17.55 0.79
CA PHE A 24 9.22 -16.15 0.38
C PHE A 24 8.69 -15.27 1.52
N VAL A 25 8.89 -13.97 1.35
CA VAL A 25 8.33 -13.00 2.30
C VAL A 25 6.81 -13.08 2.30
N ASN A 26 6.21 -13.32 3.47
CA ASN A 26 4.76 -13.23 3.64
C ASN A 26 4.34 -11.76 3.56
N PRO A 27 3.59 -11.34 2.53
CA PRO A 27 3.26 -9.94 2.30
C PRO A 27 2.37 -9.34 3.39
N CYS A 28 1.47 -10.14 3.96
CA CYS A 28 0.58 -9.67 5.03
C CYS A 28 1.37 -9.36 6.31
N ARG A 29 2.28 -10.26 6.71
CA ARG A 29 3.20 -10.02 7.85
C ARG A 29 4.14 -8.86 7.61
N PHE A 30 4.59 -8.70 6.36
CA PHE A 30 5.41 -7.56 5.98
C PHE A 30 4.64 -6.24 6.19
N VAL A 31 3.41 -6.13 5.67
CA VAL A 31 2.58 -4.93 5.82
C VAL A 31 2.26 -4.64 7.29
N GLN A 32 1.95 -5.66 8.10
CA GLN A 32 1.75 -5.50 9.54
C GLN A 32 3.00 -4.97 10.24
N THR A 33 4.16 -5.52 9.91
CA THR A 33 5.44 -5.08 10.47
C THR A 33 5.77 -3.65 10.05
N LEU A 34 5.58 -3.33 8.77
CA LEU A 34 5.77 -1.99 8.23
C LEU A 34 4.86 -0.99 8.95
N SER A 35 3.58 -1.32 9.07
CA SER A 35 2.59 -0.50 9.78
C SER A 35 3.00 -0.20 11.23
N GLY A 36 3.52 -1.20 11.93
CA GLY A 36 4.00 -1.05 13.31
C GLY A 36 5.27 -0.18 13.45
N LYS A 37 6.02 0.00 12.37
CA LYS A 37 7.26 0.79 12.35
C LYS A 37 7.09 2.20 11.77
N MET A 38 5.95 2.47 11.15
CA MET A 38 5.64 3.78 10.58
C MET A 38 5.21 4.76 11.67
N ASN A 39 5.41 6.05 11.40
CA ASN A 39 4.83 7.11 12.22
C ASN A 39 3.30 7.02 12.19
N ASP A 40 2.67 7.37 13.30
CA ASP A 40 1.21 7.29 13.45
C ASP A 40 0.44 8.19 12.48
N ASP A 41 1.06 9.26 11.99
CA ASP A 41 0.50 10.24 11.05
C ASP A 41 0.96 10.05 9.59
N ALA A 42 1.68 8.96 9.31
CA ALA A 42 2.18 8.66 7.97
C ALA A 42 1.06 8.53 6.93
N ILE A 43 1.38 8.90 5.70
CA ILE A 43 0.51 8.71 4.55
C ILE A 43 0.96 7.45 3.81
N TYR A 44 0.07 6.47 3.75
CA TYR A 44 0.28 5.21 3.07
C TYR A 44 -0.50 5.20 1.76
N VAL A 45 0.19 5.01 0.66
CA VAL A 45 -0.40 4.96 -0.68
C VAL A 45 -0.22 3.56 -1.23
N ALA A 46 -1.32 2.86 -1.52
CA ALA A 46 -1.30 1.54 -2.14
C ALA A 46 -1.72 1.64 -3.61
N ASP A 47 -0.86 1.16 -4.50
CA ASP A 47 -1.23 0.97 -5.90
C ASP A 47 -2.11 -0.28 -6.08
N VAL A 48 -2.73 -0.41 -7.23
CA VAL A 48 -3.60 -1.54 -7.58
C VAL A 48 -2.78 -2.81 -7.81
N GLY A 49 -3.30 -3.91 -7.29
CA GLY A 49 -2.69 -5.23 -7.36
C GLY A 49 -2.92 -6.02 -6.08
N GLN A 50 -2.32 -7.21 -5.97
CA GLN A 50 -2.40 -8.01 -4.73
C GLN A 50 -1.91 -7.23 -3.51
N ASN A 51 -0.91 -6.37 -3.69
CA ASN A 51 -0.40 -5.46 -2.66
C ASN A 51 -1.48 -4.54 -2.09
N GLN A 52 -2.45 -4.11 -2.90
CA GLN A 52 -3.60 -3.30 -2.45
C GLN A 52 -4.45 -4.06 -1.44
N LEU A 53 -4.77 -5.33 -1.74
CA LEU A 53 -5.57 -6.19 -0.86
C LEU A 53 -4.81 -6.48 0.44
N TRP A 54 -3.54 -6.88 0.36
CA TRP A 54 -2.71 -7.11 1.55
C TRP A 54 -2.58 -5.86 2.41
N SER A 55 -2.46 -4.69 1.77
CA SER A 55 -2.38 -3.41 2.47
C SER A 55 -3.70 -3.06 3.16
N ALA A 56 -4.82 -3.19 2.45
CA ALA A 56 -6.14 -2.88 3.01
C ALA A 56 -6.49 -3.77 4.23
N ASP A 57 -6.11 -5.05 4.16
CA ASP A 57 -6.40 -6.01 5.23
C ASP A 57 -5.46 -5.87 6.45
N ASN A 58 -4.22 -5.44 6.23
CA ASN A 58 -3.17 -5.58 7.25
C ASN A 58 -2.55 -4.27 7.72
N TYR A 59 -2.76 -3.14 7.01
CA TYR A 59 -2.28 -1.84 7.45
C TYR A 59 -3.18 -1.27 8.55
N VAL A 60 -2.57 -0.91 9.68
CA VAL A 60 -3.28 -0.27 10.80
C VAL A 60 -3.10 1.24 10.70
N MET A 61 -4.11 1.92 10.17
CA MET A 61 -4.15 3.38 10.12
C MET A 61 -4.48 3.94 11.50
N LYS A 62 -3.68 4.91 11.96
CA LYS A 62 -3.92 5.63 13.22
C LYS A 62 -4.39 7.06 12.94
N HIS A 63 -3.46 8.01 12.81
CA HIS A 63 -3.75 9.42 12.55
C HIS A 63 -3.40 9.86 11.12
N GLY A 64 -2.82 8.98 10.32
CA GLY A 64 -2.41 9.22 8.95
C GLY A 64 -3.54 9.13 7.93
N ARG A 65 -3.18 8.72 6.72
CA ARG A 65 -4.10 8.47 5.60
C ARG A 65 -3.73 7.20 4.88
N PHE A 66 -4.74 6.48 4.41
CA PHE A 66 -4.60 5.39 3.45
C PHE A 66 -5.23 5.83 2.13
N LEU A 67 -4.44 5.86 1.07
CA LEU A 67 -4.85 6.30 -0.26
C LEU A 67 -4.74 5.15 -1.26
N THR A 68 -5.78 4.96 -2.06
CA THR A 68 -5.79 3.97 -3.14
C THR A 68 -6.93 4.24 -4.12
N THR A 69 -6.83 3.73 -5.36
CA THR A 69 -7.92 3.81 -6.34
C THR A 69 -8.84 2.59 -6.24
N GLY A 70 -9.67 2.54 -5.21
CA GLY A 70 -10.59 1.42 -4.99
C GLY A 70 -11.79 1.36 -5.94
N GLY A 71 -12.06 2.40 -6.73
CA GLY A 71 -13.18 2.47 -7.65
C GLY A 71 -12.91 1.76 -8.98
N PHE A 72 -12.11 2.37 -9.84
CA PHE A 72 -11.80 1.81 -11.17
C PHE A 72 -10.60 0.86 -11.20
N GLY A 73 -9.85 0.76 -10.11
CA GLY A 73 -8.70 -0.14 -10.04
C GLY A 73 -7.59 0.23 -11.04
N THR A 74 -7.29 1.52 -11.15
CA THR A 74 -6.30 2.02 -12.10
C THR A 74 -4.89 1.75 -11.58
N MET A 75 -4.17 0.84 -12.22
CA MET A 75 -2.74 0.62 -11.99
C MET A 75 -1.95 1.87 -12.41
N GLY A 76 -0.80 2.13 -11.75
CA GLY A 76 -0.02 3.33 -11.99
C GLY A 76 -0.54 4.56 -11.25
N TYR A 77 -1.30 4.37 -10.21
CA TYR A 77 -1.76 5.44 -9.31
C TYR A 77 -0.77 5.74 -8.18
N GLY A 78 -0.09 4.70 -7.70
CA GLY A 78 0.58 4.72 -6.40
C GLY A 78 1.69 5.76 -6.31
N LEU A 79 2.61 5.78 -7.26
CA LEU A 79 3.75 6.70 -7.23
C LEU A 79 3.34 8.16 -7.45
N PRO A 80 2.57 8.54 -8.50
CA PRO A 80 2.14 9.93 -8.67
C PRO A 80 1.27 10.43 -7.52
N ALA A 81 0.41 9.60 -6.95
CA ALA A 81 -0.38 9.98 -5.77
C ALA A 81 0.50 10.20 -4.53
N ALA A 82 1.53 9.39 -4.33
CA ALA A 82 2.49 9.57 -3.24
C ALA A 82 3.33 10.85 -3.41
N ILE A 83 3.73 11.18 -4.63
CA ILE A 83 4.38 12.45 -4.96
C ILE A 83 3.46 13.62 -4.57
N GLY A 84 2.21 13.60 -5.04
CA GLY A 84 1.23 14.63 -4.71
C GLY A 84 0.98 14.75 -3.20
N ALA A 85 0.87 13.62 -2.51
CA ALA A 85 0.72 13.58 -1.05
C ALA A 85 1.95 14.15 -0.32
N SER A 86 3.17 13.87 -0.81
CA SER A 86 4.41 14.39 -0.24
C SER A 86 4.53 15.90 -0.42
N VAL A 87 4.19 16.40 -1.61
CA VAL A 87 4.12 17.85 -1.88
C VAL A 87 3.09 18.53 -0.97
N ALA A 88 1.89 17.96 -0.86
CA ALA A 88 0.82 18.50 0.00
C ALA A 88 1.19 18.47 1.49
N ALA A 89 1.92 17.44 1.92
CA ALA A 89 2.41 17.33 3.30
C ALA A 89 3.56 18.30 3.61
N ASN A 90 4.25 18.82 2.59
CA ASN A 90 5.37 19.77 2.72
C ASN A 90 6.39 19.34 3.80
N GLY A 91 6.81 18.10 3.76
CA GLY A 91 7.78 17.53 4.72
C GLY A 91 7.24 17.26 6.13
N SER A 92 5.98 17.61 6.43
CA SER A 92 5.40 17.43 7.78
C SER A 92 5.06 15.98 8.11
N LYS A 93 4.91 15.12 7.12
CA LYS A 93 4.53 13.70 7.29
C LYS A 93 5.31 12.79 6.36
N PRO A 94 5.73 11.62 6.82
CA PRO A 94 6.33 10.63 5.94
C PRO A 94 5.27 10.05 4.98
N VAL A 95 5.67 9.90 3.71
CA VAL A 95 4.83 9.29 2.67
C VAL A 95 5.49 8.01 2.19
N ILE A 96 4.71 6.94 2.11
CA ILE A 96 5.15 5.63 1.65
C ILE A 96 4.23 5.16 0.52
N ALA A 97 4.82 4.84 -0.63
CA ALA A 97 4.15 4.21 -1.76
C ALA A 97 4.42 2.71 -1.75
N VAL A 98 3.37 1.91 -1.79
CA VAL A 98 3.44 0.44 -1.84
C VAL A 98 2.80 -0.04 -3.13
N MET A 99 3.57 -0.76 -3.94
CA MET A 99 3.16 -1.13 -5.29
C MET A 99 3.74 -2.47 -5.71
N GLY A 100 3.13 -3.09 -6.71
CA GLY A 100 3.69 -4.23 -7.41
C GLY A 100 4.66 -3.80 -8.51
N ASP A 101 5.48 -4.74 -9.00
CA ASP A 101 6.43 -4.52 -10.09
C ASP A 101 5.74 -4.07 -11.38
N GLY A 102 4.56 -4.61 -11.69
CA GLY A 102 3.78 -4.21 -12.86
C GLY A 102 3.26 -2.76 -12.80
N SER A 103 2.70 -2.34 -11.67
CA SER A 103 2.24 -0.96 -11.47
C SER A 103 3.41 0.03 -11.50
N PHE A 104 4.52 -0.31 -10.84
CA PHE A 104 5.69 0.55 -10.79
C PHE A 104 6.27 0.83 -12.19
N GLN A 105 6.26 -0.17 -13.08
CA GLN A 105 6.74 0.01 -14.46
C GLN A 105 5.93 1.05 -15.25
N MET A 106 4.64 1.22 -14.92
CA MET A 106 3.78 2.18 -15.60
C MET A 106 4.15 3.63 -15.28
N ASP A 107 4.72 3.86 -14.09
CA ASP A 107 5.03 5.19 -13.56
C ASP A 107 6.53 5.44 -13.38
N LEU A 108 7.35 4.59 -13.93
CA LEU A 108 8.80 4.70 -13.80
C LEU A 108 9.36 6.12 -14.11
N PRO A 109 8.83 6.85 -15.12
CA PRO A 109 9.27 8.23 -15.42
C PRO A 109 9.08 9.21 -14.26
N GLU A 110 8.12 8.97 -13.34
CA GLU A 110 7.86 9.84 -12.19
C GLU A 110 8.99 9.85 -11.16
N MET A 111 9.89 8.87 -11.21
CA MET A 111 11.14 8.94 -10.45
C MET A 111 12.01 10.13 -10.87
N GLY A 112 11.92 10.54 -12.15
CA GLY A 112 12.56 11.77 -12.64
C GLY A 112 11.98 13.01 -11.96
N THR A 113 10.67 13.08 -11.81
CA THR A 113 9.98 14.15 -11.07
C THR A 113 10.44 14.21 -9.62
N MET A 114 10.52 13.06 -8.95
CA MET A 114 11.00 12.99 -7.57
C MET A 114 12.44 13.50 -7.44
N ALA A 115 13.31 13.06 -8.34
CA ALA A 115 14.72 13.47 -8.33
C ALA A 115 14.90 14.96 -8.65
N GLN A 116 14.15 15.48 -9.63
CA GLN A 116 14.23 16.88 -10.03
C GLN A 116 13.80 17.85 -8.94
N TRP A 117 12.79 17.46 -8.14
CA TRP A 117 12.17 18.32 -7.14
C TRP A 117 12.48 17.92 -5.71
N ASP A 118 13.40 16.97 -5.51
CA ASP A 118 13.81 16.45 -4.20
C ASP A 118 12.61 16.03 -3.33
N ILE A 119 11.67 15.28 -3.93
CA ILE A 119 10.43 14.87 -3.25
C ILE A 119 10.66 13.57 -2.47
N PRO A 120 10.57 13.59 -1.13
CA PRO A 120 10.91 12.45 -0.28
C PRO A 120 9.74 11.45 -0.17
N VAL A 121 9.63 10.53 -1.12
CA VAL A 121 8.72 9.38 -1.03
C VAL A 121 9.51 8.10 -0.75
N LYS A 122 9.08 7.33 0.24
CA LYS A 122 9.61 5.97 0.46
C LYS A 122 8.82 5.00 -0.39
N MET A 123 9.53 4.15 -1.15
CA MET A 123 8.90 3.16 -2.03
C MET A 123 9.12 1.75 -1.50
N VAL A 124 8.07 0.95 -1.50
CA VAL A 124 8.07 -0.48 -1.23
C VAL A 124 7.55 -1.19 -2.46
N LEU A 125 8.36 -2.06 -3.03
CA LEU A 125 8.05 -2.78 -4.24
C LEU A 125 7.89 -4.27 -3.96
N PHE A 126 6.71 -4.82 -4.21
CA PHE A 126 6.47 -6.26 -4.22
C PHE A 126 6.77 -6.81 -5.61
N GLN A 127 7.86 -7.56 -5.71
CA GLN A 127 8.28 -8.15 -6.98
C GLN A 127 7.90 -9.63 -7.02
N ASN A 128 7.00 -9.98 -7.90
CA ASN A 128 6.57 -11.36 -8.15
C ASN A 128 6.60 -11.76 -9.63
N HIS A 129 7.08 -10.86 -10.50
CA HIS A 129 7.23 -11.05 -11.95
C HIS A 129 5.90 -11.36 -12.67
N ARG A 130 4.78 -10.89 -12.14
CA ARG A 130 3.44 -11.10 -12.74
C ARG A 130 2.43 -10.08 -12.25
N LEU A 131 1.35 -9.93 -13.00
CA LEU A 131 0.14 -9.24 -12.55
C LEU A 131 -0.68 -10.23 -11.72
N GLY A 132 -0.41 -10.26 -10.41
CA GLY A 132 -0.91 -11.32 -9.53
C GLY A 132 -2.42 -11.45 -9.49
N MET A 133 -3.17 -10.34 -9.43
CA MET A 133 -4.64 -10.37 -9.43
C MET A 133 -5.20 -10.96 -10.74
N VAL A 134 -4.60 -10.62 -11.88
CA VAL A 134 -5.01 -11.17 -13.19
C VAL A 134 -4.72 -12.67 -13.24
N HIS A 135 -3.54 -13.07 -12.75
CA HIS A 135 -3.14 -14.49 -12.73
C HIS A 135 -4.02 -15.36 -11.84
N GLU A 136 -4.56 -14.83 -10.75
CA GLU A 136 -5.46 -15.57 -9.86
C GLU A 136 -6.89 -15.71 -10.42
N GLN A 137 -7.27 -14.87 -11.38
CA GLN A 137 -8.61 -14.86 -11.99
C GLN A 137 -8.65 -15.58 -13.35
N SER A 138 -7.51 -15.99 -13.88
CA SER A 138 -7.38 -16.72 -15.15
C SER A 138 -7.20 -18.22 -14.92
#